data_97180e14d2ba78983caaa1db2d4b5205
#
_entry.id   97180e14d2ba78983caaa1db2d4b5205
#
_cell.length_a   1.000
_cell.length_b   1.000
_cell.length_c   1.000
_cell.angle_alpha   90.00
_cell.angle_beta   90.00
_cell.angle_gamma   90.00
#
_symmetry.space_group_name_H-M   'P 1'
#
loop_
_entity.id
_entity.type
_entity.pdbx_description
1 polymer ?
#
loop_
_entity_poly.entity_id
_entity_poly.type
_entity_poly.pdbx_seq_one_letter_code
_entity_poly.pdbx_strand_id
1 'polypeptide(L)'
;YRFVYLLPTWCYFLWNLRSQSPGVHDQGEASKLSETEAKRLAADPAVAKVVQNKTFRISATQQRPPSWGLDRIDQAQTAGDNAYTYPDSAGDGVTAYVIDTGVRVTHKDFGGRASSGFDAVDRDNDANDGNGHGTHVAGTIAGTSHGVAKKAKIVGVRVLNDSGSGTTDQVIAGIDWVVANRKGPSVANMSLGGGVDPALDAAVRKAVASGVTFAIAAGNEARDATQSSPARVAEAITVASSTVTDGQSSFSNYGPVVDIYAPGSNITSTWHGSDSATNVMSGTSMATPHVAGVAALYLAGHPEATPGEVAAALTRGATQGAISNATPGTTNKLLKVVK
;
A
#
# COMPACT_ATOMS: atom_id res chain seq x y z
N TYR A 1 4.51 -9.57 43.56
CA TYR A 1 3.79 -9.64 42.27
C TYR A 1 4.81 -9.90 41.16
N ARG A 2 4.49 -10.80 40.20
CA ARG A 2 5.33 -11.18 39.07
C ARG A 2 4.62 -10.85 37.75
N PHE A 3 5.30 -10.23 36.79
CA PHE A 3 4.79 -9.94 35.45
C PHE A 3 5.55 -10.78 34.41
N VAL A 4 4.88 -11.23 33.37
CA VAL A 4 5.47 -11.98 32.27
C VAL A 4 5.06 -11.37 30.92
N TYR A 5 6.00 -11.12 30.01
CA TYR A 5 5.81 -10.55 28.67
C TYR A 5 6.04 -11.61 27.58
N LEU A 6 5.17 -11.65 26.56
CA LEU A 6 5.22 -12.56 25.42
C LEU A 6 5.78 -11.88 24.15
N LEU A 7 6.72 -12.49 23.46
CA LEU A 7 7.21 -12.05 22.14
C LEU A 7 6.48 -12.75 20.99
N PRO A 8 6.30 -12.12 19.80
CA PRO A 8 5.57 -12.69 18.65
C PRO A 8 6.19 -13.97 18.08
N THR A 9 7.40 -14.33 18.46
CA THR A 9 8.11 -15.55 18.05
C THR A 9 8.61 -16.33 19.26
N TRP A 10 7.70 -16.72 20.18
CA TRP A 10 7.99 -17.66 21.26
C TRP A 10 8.95 -17.16 22.35
N CYS A 11 9.00 -15.85 22.65
CA CYS A 11 9.75 -15.31 23.79
C CYS A 11 8.84 -14.70 24.84
N TYR A 12 8.99 -15.10 26.11
CA TYR A 12 8.25 -14.63 27.27
C TYR A 12 9.20 -14.05 28.31
N PHE A 13 8.80 -12.99 28.99
CA PHE A 13 9.53 -12.35 30.08
C PHE A 13 8.86 -12.62 31.44
N LEU A 14 9.58 -13.11 32.43
CA LEU A 14 9.18 -13.21 33.81
C LEU A 14 9.68 -12.01 34.60
N TRP A 15 8.76 -11.23 35.14
CA TRP A 15 9.08 -10.08 35.98
C TRP A 15 8.82 -10.39 37.45
N ASN A 16 9.82 -10.27 38.30
CA ASN A 16 9.76 -10.58 39.72
C ASN A 16 9.71 -9.31 40.57
N LEU A 17 8.54 -8.94 41.08
CA LEU A 17 8.40 -7.89 42.10
C LEU A 17 8.72 -8.45 43.48
N ARG A 18 9.87 -8.13 44.02
CA ARG A 18 10.03 -8.17 45.50
C ARG A 18 9.66 -6.79 46.04
N SER A 19 8.55 -6.74 46.79
CA SER A 19 8.26 -5.60 47.65
C SER A 19 9.18 -5.64 48.83
N GLN A 20 10.16 -4.76 48.89
CA GLN A 20 10.62 -4.11 50.11
C GLN A 20 11.71 -3.05 49.77
N SER A 21 11.38 -1.82 49.99
CA SER A 21 12.18 -0.60 50.05
C SER A 21 11.93 0.39 48.87
N PRO A 22 11.84 1.71 49.14
CA PRO A 22 11.72 2.71 48.12
C PRO A 22 13.03 2.77 47.35
N GLY A 23 12.97 2.41 46.06
CA GLY A 23 14.10 2.44 45.12
C GLY A 23 14.40 1.12 44.39
N VAL A 24 13.62 0.05 44.60
CA VAL A 24 13.82 -1.21 43.85
C VAL A 24 13.05 -1.16 42.55
N HIS A 25 13.78 -1.17 41.44
CA HIS A 25 13.21 -1.38 40.10
C HIS A 25 12.62 -2.78 40.00
N ASP A 26 11.41 -2.88 39.47
CA ASP A 26 10.74 -4.13 39.11
C ASP A 26 11.66 -5.01 38.26
N GLN A 27 11.92 -6.25 38.67
CA GLN A 27 12.74 -7.20 37.93
C GLN A 27 11.87 -8.12 37.09
N GLY A 28 11.90 -7.95 35.78
CA GLY A 28 11.21 -8.80 34.83
C GLY A 28 12.14 -9.75 34.10
N GLU A 29 11.70 -10.93 33.77
CA GLU A 29 12.45 -11.94 33.05
C GLU A 29 11.83 -12.26 31.69
N ALA A 30 12.66 -12.27 30.62
CA ALA A 30 12.25 -12.65 29.28
C ALA A 30 12.51 -14.12 29.04
N SER A 31 11.49 -14.85 28.63
CA SER A 31 11.61 -16.27 28.30
C SER A 31 10.92 -16.61 27.00
N LYS A 32 11.52 -17.55 26.22
CA LYS A 32 10.85 -18.16 25.06
C LYS A 32 9.97 -19.30 25.56
N LEU A 33 8.66 -19.14 25.42
CA LEU A 33 7.68 -20.13 25.84
C LEU A 33 6.68 -20.38 24.69
N SER A 34 6.11 -21.56 24.62
CA SER A 34 4.94 -21.82 23.79
C SER A 34 3.69 -21.10 24.34
N GLU A 35 2.67 -20.92 23.52
CA GLU A 35 1.40 -20.31 23.97
C GLU A 35 0.78 -21.10 25.14
N THR A 36 0.92 -22.41 25.12
CA THR A 36 0.43 -23.31 26.18
C THR A 36 1.18 -23.09 27.50
N GLU A 37 2.49 -22.95 27.43
CA GLU A 37 3.32 -22.66 28.61
C GLU A 37 3.04 -21.26 29.16
N ALA A 38 2.82 -20.26 28.30
CA ALA A 38 2.44 -18.93 28.71
C ALA A 38 1.07 -18.91 29.44
N LYS A 39 0.09 -19.62 28.91
CA LYS A 39 -1.23 -19.76 29.56
C LYS A 39 -1.12 -20.45 30.90
N ARG A 40 -0.28 -21.48 30.99
CA ARG A 40 -0.01 -22.16 32.26
C ARG A 40 0.67 -21.24 33.29
N LEU A 41 1.63 -20.45 32.81
CA LEU A 41 2.33 -19.50 33.66
C LEU A 41 1.43 -18.34 34.11
N ALA A 42 0.54 -17.87 33.26
CA ALA A 42 -0.45 -16.84 33.57
C ALA A 42 -1.49 -17.29 34.61
N ALA A 43 -1.69 -18.60 34.74
CA ALA A 43 -2.57 -19.22 35.77
C ALA A 43 -1.89 -19.44 37.12
N ASP A 44 -0.56 -19.26 37.23
CA ASP A 44 0.18 -19.41 38.49
C ASP A 44 -0.10 -18.21 39.40
N PRO A 45 -0.63 -18.43 40.63
CA PRO A 45 -0.92 -17.33 41.57
C PRO A 45 0.31 -16.49 41.96
N ALA A 46 1.52 -17.02 41.78
CA ALA A 46 2.77 -16.29 42.02
C ALA A 46 3.14 -15.34 40.84
N VAL A 47 2.42 -15.41 39.72
CA VAL A 47 2.66 -14.59 38.51
C VAL A 47 1.59 -13.51 38.43
N ALA A 48 1.98 -12.25 38.55
CA ALA A 48 1.04 -11.14 38.54
C ALA A 48 0.48 -10.89 37.11
N LYS A 49 1.31 -11.05 36.06
CA LYS A 49 0.89 -10.83 34.66
C LYS A 49 1.83 -11.52 33.69
N VAL A 50 1.27 -12.15 32.68
CA VAL A 50 1.96 -12.60 31.45
C VAL A 50 1.51 -11.71 30.31
N VAL A 51 2.45 -11.05 29.61
CA VAL A 51 2.14 -10.20 28.46
C VAL A 51 3.04 -10.55 27.30
N GLN A 52 2.48 -10.44 26.11
CA GLN A 52 3.25 -10.63 24.88
C GLN A 52 4.21 -9.47 24.69
N ASN A 53 5.46 -9.76 24.40
CA ASN A 53 6.44 -8.73 24.08
C ASN A 53 6.05 -8.05 22.75
N LYS A 54 6.00 -6.74 22.76
CA LYS A 54 5.66 -5.92 21.59
C LYS A 54 6.94 -5.37 20.98
N THR A 55 7.02 -5.39 19.67
CA THR A 55 8.07 -4.70 18.94
C THR A 55 7.70 -3.22 18.86
N PHE A 56 8.57 -2.34 19.32
CA PHE A 56 8.48 -0.90 19.12
C PHE A 56 9.39 -0.54 17.94
N ARG A 57 8.87 0.23 17.00
CA ARG A 57 9.62 0.73 15.84
C ARG A 57 9.59 2.26 15.86
N ILE A 58 10.67 2.88 15.41
CA ILE A 58 10.71 4.32 15.15
C ILE A 58 9.78 4.59 13.96
N SER A 59 9.00 5.66 14.05
CA SER A 59 8.09 6.11 12.98
C SER A 59 8.34 7.59 12.72
N ALA A 60 8.33 7.98 11.44
CA ALA A 60 8.36 9.37 11.03
C ALA A 60 6.92 9.92 10.92
N THR A 61 6.76 11.22 11.17
CA THR A 61 5.46 11.90 11.08
C THR A 61 5.60 13.16 10.22
N GLN A 62 4.76 13.26 9.19
CA GLN A 62 4.58 14.46 8.39
C GLN A 62 3.38 15.23 8.93
N GLN A 63 3.60 16.45 9.40
CA GLN A 63 2.52 17.36 9.81
C GLN A 63 1.86 17.98 8.57
N ARG A 64 0.54 18.13 8.60
CA ARG A 64 -0.26 18.74 7.54
C ARG A 64 0.03 18.17 6.15
N PRO A 65 -0.21 16.87 5.92
CA PRO A 65 0.00 16.28 4.60
C PRO A 65 -0.89 16.99 3.56
N PRO A 66 -0.40 17.19 2.32
CA PRO A 66 -1.15 17.95 1.30
C PRO A 66 -2.38 17.21 0.76
N SER A 67 -2.48 15.91 1.02
CA SER A 67 -3.63 15.06 0.67
C SER A 67 -4.24 14.44 1.92
N TRP A 68 -5.55 14.52 2.07
CA TRP A 68 -6.29 13.91 3.18
C TRP A 68 -6.11 12.38 3.23
N GLY A 69 -5.85 11.77 2.06
CA GLY A 69 -5.65 10.32 1.96
C GLY A 69 -4.48 9.82 2.80
N LEU A 70 -3.42 10.61 2.94
CA LEU A 70 -2.28 10.25 3.77
C LEU A 70 -2.65 10.20 5.26
N ASP A 71 -3.31 11.25 5.76
CA ASP A 71 -3.82 11.33 7.13
C ASP A 71 -4.83 10.19 7.43
N ARG A 72 -5.67 9.85 6.44
CA ARG A 72 -6.69 8.81 6.63
C ARG A 72 -6.11 7.40 6.80
N ILE A 73 -5.04 7.08 6.10
CA ILE A 73 -4.54 5.69 6.04
C ILE A 73 -3.60 5.31 7.19
N ASP A 74 -3.18 6.21 8.05
CA ASP A 74 -2.29 5.86 9.17
C ASP A 74 -3.03 5.58 10.48
N GLN A 75 -4.34 5.76 10.50
CA GLN A 75 -5.21 5.61 11.66
C GLN A 75 -6.49 4.84 11.36
N ALA A 76 -7.18 4.38 12.40
CA ALA A 76 -8.44 3.64 12.25
C ALA A 76 -9.67 4.56 12.23
N GLN A 77 -9.60 5.72 12.89
CA GLN A 77 -10.69 6.67 13.02
C GLN A 77 -10.84 7.51 11.75
N THR A 78 -12.09 7.85 11.39
CA THR A 78 -12.42 8.70 10.23
C THR A 78 -11.93 10.12 10.43
N ALA A 79 -12.04 10.64 11.66
CA ALA A 79 -11.53 11.98 11.97
C ALA A 79 -9.99 11.97 11.96
N GLY A 80 -9.39 12.69 11.01
CA GLY A 80 -7.96 12.86 10.90
C GLY A 80 -7.37 13.68 12.05
N ASP A 81 -6.07 13.49 12.30
CA ASP A 81 -5.28 14.31 13.23
C ASP A 81 -4.40 15.34 12.51
N ASN A 82 -4.58 15.45 11.19
CA ASN A 82 -3.83 16.32 10.29
C ASN A 82 -2.32 16.01 10.27
N ALA A 83 -1.99 14.74 10.43
CA ALA A 83 -0.64 14.20 10.34
C ALA A 83 -0.63 12.93 9.50
N TYR A 84 0.54 12.47 9.09
CA TYR A 84 0.75 11.18 8.45
C TYR A 84 1.95 10.50 9.09
N THR A 85 1.71 9.41 9.78
CA THR A 85 2.71 8.62 10.48
C THR A 85 3.02 7.33 9.75
N TYR A 86 4.28 7.12 9.39
CA TYR A 86 4.75 5.99 8.60
C TYR A 86 6.03 5.37 9.16
N PRO A 87 6.37 4.12 8.82
CA PRO A 87 7.63 3.49 9.24
C PRO A 87 8.85 4.29 8.76
N ASP A 88 9.91 4.34 9.56
CA ASP A 88 11.14 5.12 9.29
C ASP A 88 11.86 4.70 7.99
N SER A 89 11.67 3.42 7.57
CA SER A 89 12.12 2.94 6.26
C SER A 89 11.53 3.75 5.11
N ALA A 90 10.29 4.24 5.27
CA ALA A 90 9.57 5.03 4.27
C ALA A 90 9.57 4.39 2.86
N GLY A 91 9.70 3.06 2.76
CA GLY A 91 9.77 2.35 1.49
C GLY A 91 11.17 2.27 0.87
N ASP A 92 12.23 2.62 1.61
CA ASP A 92 13.61 2.53 1.13
C ASP A 92 13.96 1.10 0.69
N GLY A 93 14.72 0.97 -0.39
CA GLY A 93 15.10 -0.31 -1.00
C GLY A 93 14.03 -0.91 -1.93
N VAL A 94 12.80 -0.37 -1.96
CA VAL A 94 11.70 -0.86 -2.81
C VAL A 94 11.58 -0.03 -4.09
N THR A 95 11.26 -0.71 -5.20
CA THR A 95 10.96 -0.05 -6.48
C THR A 95 9.46 -0.14 -6.79
N ALA A 96 8.84 1.01 -7.04
CA ALA A 96 7.46 1.13 -7.50
C ALA A 96 7.45 1.38 -9.02
N TYR A 97 6.88 0.44 -9.77
CA TYR A 97 6.66 0.55 -11.20
C TYR A 97 5.29 1.16 -11.47
N VAL A 98 5.25 2.27 -12.18
CA VAL A 98 4.01 2.97 -12.55
C VAL A 98 3.71 2.64 -14.01
N ILE A 99 2.83 1.66 -14.24
CA ILE A 99 2.39 1.22 -15.56
C ILE A 99 1.19 2.09 -15.96
N ASP A 100 1.44 3.18 -16.71
CA ASP A 100 0.48 4.26 -16.89
C ASP A 100 0.80 5.13 -18.11
N THR A 101 0.50 6.44 -18.09
CA THR A 101 0.79 7.44 -19.15
C THR A 101 2.25 7.93 -19.16
N GLY A 102 3.10 7.38 -18.29
CA GLY A 102 4.47 7.85 -18.05
C GLY A 102 4.60 8.59 -16.73
N VAL A 103 5.79 9.12 -16.45
CA VAL A 103 6.09 9.90 -15.24
C VAL A 103 6.99 11.08 -15.58
N ARG A 104 6.64 12.29 -15.15
CA ARG A 104 7.54 13.45 -15.18
C ARG A 104 8.65 13.27 -14.14
N VAL A 105 9.73 12.62 -14.53
CA VAL A 105 10.81 12.20 -13.62
C VAL A 105 11.57 13.36 -12.96
N THR A 106 11.52 14.54 -13.58
CA THR A 106 12.15 15.78 -13.09
C THR A 106 11.35 16.48 -11.98
N HIS A 107 10.14 16.01 -11.67
CA HIS A 107 9.30 16.65 -10.67
C HIS A 107 10.01 16.67 -9.31
N LYS A 108 10.07 17.86 -8.67
CA LYS A 108 10.84 18.10 -7.42
C LYS A 108 10.43 17.20 -6.26
N ASP A 109 9.14 16.81 -6.21
CA ASP A 109 8.62 15.93 -5.15
C ASP A 109 9.19 14.51 -5.21
N PHE A 110 9.77 14.11 -6.34
CA PHE A 110 10.45 12.82 -6.45
C PHE A 110 11.91 12.86 -5.95
N GLY A 111 12.52 14.03 -5.79
CA GLY A 111 13.86 14.16 -5.22
C GLY A 111 14.92 13.32 -5.92
N GLY A 112 14.82 13.13 -7.23
CA GLY A 112 15.74 12.33 -8.05
C GLY A 112 15.54 10.80 -7.93
N ARG A 113 14.47 10.33 -7.27
CA ARG A 113 14.15 8.90 -7.10
C ARG A 113 13.32 8.31 -8.25
N ALA A 114 12.85 9.14 -9.18
CA ALA A 114 12.10 8.72 -10.35
C ALA A 114 13.02 8.57 -11.58
N SER A 115 12.74 7.57 -12.40
CA SER A 115 13.42 7.30 -13.66
C SER A 115 12.46 6.78 -14.71
N SER A 116 12.78 7.02 -15.99
CA SER A 116 12.12 6.34 -17.11
C SER A 116 12.61 4.89 -17.19
N GLY A 117 11.68 3.99 -17.44
CA GLY A 117 11.95 2.57 -17.64
C GLY A 117 11.74 2.15 -19.08
N PHE A 118 10.49 2.19 -19.56
CA PHE A 118 10.11 1.72 -20.87
C PHE A 118 8.89 2.49 -21.39
N ASP A 119 8.90 2.79 -22.66
CA ASP A 119 7.76 3.33 -23.40
C ASP A 119 7.28 2.33 -24.46
N ALA A 120 6.10 1.75 -24.24
CA ALA A 120 5.46 0.84 -25.18
C ALA A 120 4.70 1.57 -26.29
N VAL A 121 4.41 2.87 -26.12
CA VAL A 121 3.69 3.69 -27.10
C VAL A 121 4.61 4.08 -28.26
N ASP A 122 5.76 4.67 -27.93
CA ASP A 122 6.75 5.12 -28.90
C ASP A 122 7.87 4.09 -29.14
N ARG A 123 7.91 3.01 -28.34
CA ARG A 123 8.84 1.87 -28.40
C ARG A 123 10.29 2.26 -28.12
N ASP A 124 10.47 3.05 -27.08
CA ASP A 124 11.77 3.50 -26.61
C ASP A 124 11.89 3.38 -25.07
N ASN A 125 12.78 4.16 -24.44
CA ASN A 125 13.00 4.17 -23.00
C ASN A 125 12.69 5.53 -22.35
N ASP A 126 12.01 6.43 -23.06
CA ASP A 126 11.59 7.73 -22.52
C ASP A 126 10.12 7.70 -22.13
N ALA A 127 9.84 7.18 -20.96
CA ALA A 127 8.49 7.11 -20.37
C ALA A 127 8.06 8.46 -19.77
N ASN A 128 8.33 9.58 -20.47
CA ASN A 128 7.86 10.89 -20.02
C ASN A 128 6.34 10.99 -20.13
N ASP A 129 5.71 11.73 -19.22
CA ASP A 129 4.27 11.84 -19.10
C ASP A 129 3.74 13.06 -19.86
N GLY A 130 3.03 12.85 -20.95
CA GLY A 130 2.35 13.89 -21.70
C GLY A 130 0.88 14.13 -21.31
N ASN A 131 0.34 13.33 -20.38
CA ASN A 131 -1.04 13.39 -19.90
C ASN A 131 -1.16 13.99 -18.48
N GLY A 132 -0.37 13.47 -17.54
CA GLY A 132 -0.33 13.84 -16.14
C GLY A 132 -0.88 12.78 -15.16
N HIS A 133 -1.64 11.80 -15.66
CA HIS A 133 -2.25 10.78 -14.84
C HIS A 133 -1.17 9.91 -14.14
N GLY A 134 -0.19 9.40 -14.87
CA GLY A 134 0.89 8.59 -14.31
C GLY A 134 1.79 9.37 -13.33
N THR A 135 2.03 10.67 -13.59
CA THR A 135 2.74 11.54 -12.65
C THR A 135 1.97 11.71 -11.34
N HIS A 136 0.63 11.88 -11.41
CA HIS A 136 -0.23 11.97 -10.24
C HIS A 136 -0.20 10.69 -9.41
N VAL A 137 -0.30 9.55 -10.06
CA VAL A 137 -0.18 8.21 -9.47
C VAL A 137 1.18 8.04 -8.79
N ALA A 138 2.27 8.34 -9.49
CA ALA A 138 3.63 8.25 -8.96
C ALA A 138 3.82 9.12 -7.70
N GLY A 139 3.26 10.33 -7.68
CA GLY A 139 3.29 11.23 -6.54
C GLY A 139 2.62 10.64 -5.31
N THR A 140 1.46 10.03 -5.48
CA THR A 140 0.72 9.37 -4.39
C THR A 140 1.45 8.14 -3.86
N ILE A 141 2.16 7.38 -4.71
CA ILE A 141 2.98 6.25 -4.24
C ILE A 141 4.16 6.75 -3.43
N ALA A 142 5.00 7.66 -3.99
CA ALA A 142 6.33 7.89 -3.47
C ALA A 142 6.84 9.34 -3.55
N GLY A 143 5.97 10.33 -3.72
CA GLY A 143 6.34 11.74 -3.56
C GLY A 143 6.84 12.03 -2.15
N THR A 144 7.80 12.92 -2.02
CA THR A 144 8.35 13.34 -0.72
C THR A 144 7.26 13.99 0.15
N SER A 145 6.42 14.84 -0.46
CA SER A 145 5.31 15.52 0.21
C SER A 145 4.00 14.75 0.07
N HIS A 146 3.69 14.27 -1.15
CA HIS A 146 2.40 13.68 -1.48
C HIS A 146 2.36 12.15 -1.33
N GLY A 147 3.51 11.49 -1.18
CA GLY A 147 3.62 10.04 -1.27
C GLY A 147 3.45 9.31 0.07
N VAL A 148 2.96 8.09 -0.04
CA VAL A 148 2.86 7.12 1.06
C VAL A 148 4.26 6.58 1.41
N ALA A 149 5.01 6.07 0.44
CA ALA A 149 6.33 5.46 0.58
C ALA A 149 7.44 6.43 0.14
N LYS A 150 7.72 7.43 0.96
CA LYS A 150 8.47 8.65 0.60
C LYS A 150 9.92 8.43 0.16
N LYS A 151 10.52 7.24 0.39
CA LYS A 151 11.88 6.86 -0.01
C LYS A 151 11.91 5.77 -1.09
N ALA A 152 10.78 5.23 -1.51
CA ALA A 152 10.72 4.25 -2.59
C ALA A 152 11.21 4.86 -3.91
N LYS A 153 11.82 4.03 -4.75
CA LYS A 153 12.18 4.40 -6.13
C LYS A 153 10.94 4.32 -7.01
N ILE A 154 10.87 5.16 -8.03
CA ILE A 154 9.80 5.20 -9.02
C ILE A 154 10.39 4.87 -10.38
N VAL A 155 9.76 3.97 -11.11
CA VAL A 155 10.09 3.68 -12.50
C VAL A 155 8.83 3.85 -13.34
N GLY A 156 8.83 4.84 -14.23
CA GLY A 156 7.76 5.06 -15.20
C GLY A 156 7.79 4.00 -16.30
N VAL A 157 6.65 3.39 -16.58
CA VAL A 157 6.43 2.46 -17.70
C VAL A 157 5.23 2.96 -18.48
N ARG A 158 5.48 3.65 -19.61
CA ARG A 158 4.44 4.27 -20.41
C ARG A 158 3.80 3.24 -21.33
N VAL A 159 2.52 2.98 -21.07
CA VAL A 159 1.69 2.05 -21.88
C VAL A 159 0.43 2.72 -22.40
N LEU A 160 0.16 3.93 -21.93
CA LEU A 160 -0.94 4.79 -22.36
C LEU A 160 -0.36 6.07 -22.99
N ASN A 161 -0.96 6.54 -24.07
CA ASN A 161 -0.58 7.76 -24.75
C ASN A 161 -1.04 9.03 -24.01
N ASP A 162 -0.77 10.21 -24.57
CA ASP A 162 -1.12 11.51 -23.98
C ASP A 162 -2.64 11.74 -23.83
N SER A 163 -3.46 10.95 -24.52
CA SER A 163 -4.92 10.93 -24.34
C SER A 163 -5.39 9.94 -23.26
N GLY A 164 -4.46 9.27 -22.58
CA GLY A 164 -4.77 8.26 -21.55
C GLY A 164 -5.27 6.92 -22.12
N SER A 165 -4.95 6.61 -23.37
CA SER A 165 -5.41 5.39 -24.04
C SER A 165 -4.24 4.53 -24.49
N GLY A 166 -4.39 3.22 -24.43
CA GLY A 166 -3.41 2.24 -24.90
C GLY A 166 -4.08 0.96 -25.38
N THR A 167 -3.32 0.12 -26.05
CA THR A 167 -3.79 -1.17 -26.56
C THR A 167 -3.33 -2.31 -25.63
N THR A 168 -4.00 -3.47 -25.72
CA THR A 168 -3.66 -4.64 -24.92
C THR A 168 -2.20 -5.05 -25.06
N ASP A 169 -1.65 -5.03 -26.28
CA ASP A 169 -0.26 -5.38 -26.55
C ASP A 169 0.72 -4.38 -25.91
N GLN A 170 0.42 -3.09 -25.90
CA GLN A 170 1.23 -2.07 -25.23
C GLN A 170 1.25 -2.30 -23.70
N VAL A 171 0.08 -2.58 -23.10
CA VAL A 171 -0.02 -2.84 -21.67
C VAL A 171 0.72 -4.13 -21.29
N ILE A 172 0.56 -5.21 -22.07
CA ILE A 172 1.27 -6.48 -21.86
C ILE A 172 2.79 -6.29 -22.02
N ALA A 173 3.24 -5.53 -23.02
CA ALA A 173 4.66 -5.23 -23.20
C ALA A 173 5.26 -4.50 -22.00
N GLY A 174 4.52 -3.55 -21.40
CA GLY A 174 4.92 -2.88 -20.16
C GLY A 174 5.03 -3.84 -18.97
N ILE A 175 4.06 -4.74 -18.82
CA ILE A 175 4.07 -5.77 -17.76
C ILE A 175 5.28 -6.70 -17.94
N ASP A 176 5.49 -7.23 -19.14
CA ASP A 176 6.62 -8.13 -19.44
C ASP A 176 7.96 -7.43 -19.23
N TRP A 177 8.07 -6.14 -19.58
CA TRP A 177 9.27 -5.36 -19.30
C TRP A 177 9.53 -5.24 -17.79
N VAL A 178 8.52 -4.98 -16.98
CA VAL A 178 8.66 -4.93 -15.50
C VAL A 178 9.18 -6.27 -14.97
N VAL A 179 8.59 -7.39 -15.40
CA VAL A 179 9.03 -8.73 -14.99
C VAL A 179 10.49 -8.97 -15.34
N ALA A 180 10.92 -8.58 -16.54
CA ALA A 180 12.28 -8.79 -17.03
C ALA A 180 13.33 -7.87 -16.36
N ASN A 181 12.92 -6.67 -15.93
CA ASN A 181 13.86 -5.63 -15.45
C ASN A 181 13.76 -5.33 -13.95
N ARG A 182 12.83 -5.95 -13.22
CA ARG A 182 12.69 -5.74 -11.77
C ARG A 182 13.95 -6.12 -11.01
N LYS A 183 14.27 -5.34 -9.99
CA LYS A 183 15.40 -5.57 -9.10
C LYS A 183 14.96 -5.47 -7.64
N GLY A 184 15.13 -6.56 -6.88
CA GLY A 184 14.74 -6.62 -5.47
C GLY A 184 13.23 -6.49 -5.23
N PRO A 185 12.83 -6.09 -4.02
CA PRO A 185 11.44 -5.91 -3.65
C PRO A 185 10.73 -4.91 -4.57
N SER A 186 9.60 -5.32 -5.15
CA SER A 186 8.96 -4.56 -6.23
C SER A 186 7.44 -4.55 -6.08
N VAL A 187 6.85 -3.38 -6.32
CA VAL A 187 5.40 -3.20 -6.47
C VAL A 187 5.11 -2.57 -7.81
N ALA A 188 4.08 -3.04 -8.50
CA ALA A 188 3.56 -2.43 -9.72
C ALA A 188 2.17 -1.84 -9.46
N ASN A 189 1.94 -0.63 -9.94
CA ASN A 189 0.65 0.04 -9.91
C ASN A 189 0.06 0.08 -11.31
N MET A 190 -1.15 -0.44 -11.46
CA MET A 190 -1.94 -0.35 -12.68
C MET A 190 -3.24 0.42 -12.39
N SER A 191 -3.17 1.73 -12.54
CA SER A 191 -4.33 2.64 -12.44
C SER A 191 -5.05 2.74 -13.79
N LEU A 192 -5.30 1.59 -14.42
CA LEU A 192 -5.92 1.46 -15.75
C LEU A 192 -6.80 0.21 -15.79
N GLY A 193 -7.67 0.16 -16.78
CA GLY A 193 -8.52 -1.01 -17.02
C GLY A 193 -9.43 -0.81 -18.22
N GLY A 194 -10.10 -1.88 -18.59
CA GLY A 194 -11.03 -1.91 -19.71
C GLY A 194 -12.06 -3.02 -19.58
N GLY A 195 -12.70 -3.41 -20.68
CA GLY A 195 -13.55 -4.61 -20.74
C GLY A 195 -12.74 -5.87 -20.45
N VAL A 196 -13.44 -6.99 -20.36
CA VAL A 196 -12.83 -8.29 -20.11
C VAL A 196 -11.80 -8.65 -21.20
N ASP A 197 -10.56 -8.88 -20.79
CA ASP A 197 -9.43 -9.23 -21.65
C ASP A 197 -8.62 -10.39 -21.03
N PRO A 198 -8.84 -11.64 -21.48
CA PRO A 198 -8.13 -12.80 -20.93
C PRO A 198 -6.61 -12.79 -21.15
N ALA A 199 -6.11 -12.09 -22.19
CA ALA A 199 -4.68 -12.00 -22.47
C ALA A 199 -3.99 -11.08 -21.44
N LEU A 200 -4.61 -9.94 -21.16
CA LEU A 200 -4.14 -9.01 -20.09
C LEU A 200 -4.20 -9.70 -18.72
N ASP A 201 -5.30 -10.39 -18.41
CA ASP A 201 -5.43 -11.15 -17.16
C ASP A 201 -4.31 -12.18 -16.99
N ALA A 202 -3.98 -12.93 -18.06
CA ALA A 202 -2.91 -13.92 -18.04
C ALA A 202 -1.52 -13.28 -17.83
N ALA A 203 -1.26 -12.14 -18.44
CA ALA A 203 -0.01 -11.40 -18.28
C ALA A 203 0.16 -10.93 -16.83
N VAL A 204 -0.88 -10.39 -16.20
CA VAL A 204 -0.84 -9.97 -14.79
C VAL A 204 -0.61 -11.16 -13.87
N ARG A 205 -1.33 -12.30 -14.06
CA ARG A 205 -1.10 -13.52 -13.24
C ARG A 205 0.34 -14.00 -13.33
N LYS A 206 0.91 -14.04 -14.53
CA LYS A 206 2.31 -14.42 -14.73
C LYS A 206 3.27 -13.46 -14.02
N ALA A 207 2.99 -12.17 -14.07
CA ALA A 207 3.80 -11.15 -13.41
C ALA A 207 3.74 -11.27 -11.87
N VAL A 208 2.55 -11.49 -11.30
CA VAL A 208 2.38 -11.75 -9.86
C VAL A 208 3.13 -13.03 -9.48
N ALA A 209 2.97 -14.11 -10.24
CA ALA A 209 3.69 -15.37 -10.00
C ALA A 209 5.21 -15.23 -10.07
N SER A 210 5.74 -14.22 -10.77
CA SER A 210 7.18 -13.90 -10.78
C SER A 210 7.67 -13.19 -9.51
N GLY A 211 6.77 -12.79 -8.60
CA GLY A 211 7.09 -12.16 -7.32
C GLY A 211 6.92 -10.63 -7.31
N VAL A 212 6.26 -10.02 -8.29
CA VAL A 212 5.89 -8.60 -8.27
C VAL A 212 4.51 -8.43 -7.64
N THR A 213 4.39 -7.60 -6.61
CA THR A 213 3.08 -7.25 -6.03
C THR A 213 2.36 -6.25 -6.94
N PHE A 214 1.16 -6.58 -7.41
CA PHE A 214 0.34 -5.69 -8.25
C PHE A 214 -0.81 -5.09 -7.45
N ALA A 215 -0.94 -3.76 -7.48
CA ALA A 215 -2.12 -3.02 -7.06
C ALA A 215 -2.85 -2.53 -8.32
N ILE A 216 -4.14 -2.79 -8.42
CA ILE A 216 -4.94 -2.60 -9.64
C ILE A 216 -6.22 -1.85 -9.31
N ALA A 217 -6.56 -0.85 -10.12
CA ALA A 217 -7.81 -0.09 -9.97
C ALA A 217 -9.04 -0.94 -10.33
N ALA A 218 -10.07 -0.90 -9.48
CA ALA A 218 -11.31 -1.64 -9.71
C ALA A 218 -12.12 -1.13 -10.93
N GLY A 219 -11.92 0.15 -11.32
CA GLY A 219 -12.68 0.83 -12.38
C GLY A 219 -13.67 1.86 -11.83
N ASN A 220 -14.23 2.69 -12.72
CA ASN A 220 -14.97 3.90 -12.35
C ASN A 220 -16.38 3.98 -12.98
N GLU A 221 -17.00 2.85 -13.27
CA GLU A 221 -18.28 2.74 -13.96
C GLU A 221 -19.46 2.40 -13.03
N ALA A 222 -19.23 2.38 -11.70
CA ALA A 222 -20.21 1.99 -10.68
C ALA A 222 -20.86 0.63 -10.96
N ARG A 223 -20.05 -0.36 -11.39
CA ARG A 223 -20.48 -1.72 -11.73
C ARG A 223 -19.62 -2.79 -11.06
N ASP A 224 -19.99 -4.06 -11.26
CA ASP A 224 -19.21 -5.19 -10.77
C ASP A 224 -17.86 -5.27 -11.48
N ALA A 225 -16.76 -5.22 -10.71
CA ALA A 225 -15.38 -5.25 -11.18
C ALA A 225 -14.99 -6.59 -11.83
N THR A 226 -15.76 -7.66 -11.64
CA THR A 226 -15.57 -8.93 -12.37
C THR A 226 -15.72 -8.75 -13.89
N GLN A 227 -16.38 -7.69 -14.33
CA GLN A 227 -16.56 -7.32 -15.74
C GLN A 227 -15.44 -6.46 -16.31
N SER A 228 -14.34 -6.29 -15.57
CA SER A 228 -13.22 -5.43 -15.97
C SER A 228 -11.89 -6.15 -15.84
N SER A 229 -10.99 -5.99 -16.84
CA SER A 229 -9.61 -6.45 -16.80
C SER A 229 -8.67 -5.25 -16.69
N PRO A 230 -7.59 -5.35 -15.89
CA PRO A 230 -7.16 -6.52 -15.12
C PRO A 230 -7.77 -6.61 -13.71
N ALA A 231 -8.74 -5.77 -13.33
CA ALA A 231 -9.35 -5.73 -11.98
C ALA A 231 -9.87 -7.09 -11.47
N ARG A 232 -10.28 -7.97 -12.38
CA ARG A 232 -10.80 -9.31 -12.08
C ARG A 232 -9.73 -10.37 -11.73
N VAL A 233 -8.45 -10.02 -11.77
CA VAL A 233 -7.35 -10.96 -11.48
C VAL A 233 -7.20 -11.12 -9.98
N ALA A 234 -7.63 -12.25 -9.45
CA ALA A 234 -7.69 -12.50 -8.01
C ALA A 234 -6.32 -12.63 -7.31
N GLU A 235 -5.25 -12.81 -8.07
CA GLU A 235 -3.88 -12.86 -7.54
C GLU A 235 -3.26 -11.48 -7.29
N ALA A 236 -3.86 -10.42 -7.86
CA ALA A 236 -3.47 -9.03 -7.64
C ALA A 236 -4.33 -8.41 -6.51
N ILE A 237 -3.98 -7.21 -6.07
CA ILE A 237 -4.75 -6.46 -5.07
C ILE A 237 -5.67 -5.48 -5.81
N THR A 238 -6.95 -5.77 -5.88
CA THR A 238 -7.95 -4.93 -6.54
C THR A 238 -8.51 -3.88 -5.58
N VAL A 239 -8.41 -2.61 -5.98
CA VAL A 239 -8.62 -1.44 -5.11
C VAL A 239 -9.85 -0.65 -5.54
N ALA A 240 -10.81 -0.51 -4.64
CA ALA A 240 -11.96 0.39 -4.76
C ALA A 240 -11.69 1.75 -4.11
N SER A 241 -12.48 2.76 -4.50
CA SER A 241 -12.31 4.14 -4.06
C SER A 241 -13.21 4.52 -2.90
N SER A 242 -12.64 5.19 -1.88
CA SER A 242 -13.37 5.81 -0.77
C SER A 242 -13.31 7.34 -0.79
N THR A 243 -14.27 7.95 -0.09
CA THR A 243 -14.34 9.39 0.16
C THR A 243 -13.71 9.76 1.50
N VAL A 244 -13.54 11.05 1.77
CA VAL A 244 -13.01 11.59 3.04
C VAL A 244 -13.89 11.26 4.25
N THR A 245 -15.16 10.89 4.04
CA THR A 245 -16.11 10.49 5.08
C THR A 245 -16.28 8.96 5.17
N ASP A 246 -15.32 8.21 4.65
CA ASP A 246 -15.34 6.74 4.60
C ASP A 246 -16.55 6.16 3.84
N GLY A 247 -17.10 6.90 2.88
CA GLY A 247 -18.09 6.36 1.95
C GLY A 247 -17.40 5.71 0.74
N GLN A 248 -18.04 4.69 0.14
CA GLN A 248 -17.69 4.25 -1.22
C GLN A 248 -17.92 5.41 -2.18
N SER A 249 -16.93 5.74 -3.02
CA SER A 249 -17.10 6.77 -4.06
C SER A 249 -18.17 6.34 -5.06
N SER A 250 -19.03 7.26 -5.48
CA SER A 250 -20.20 6.95 -6.32
C SER A 250 -19.85 6.32 -7.67
N PHE A 251 -18.66 6.60 -8.18
CA PHE A 251 -18.15 6.05 -9.42
C PHE A 251 -17.45 4.68 -9.23
N SER A 252 -17.06 4.32 -8.00
CA SER A 252 -16.21 3.14 -7.78
C SER A 252 -16.90 1.85 -8.23
N ASN A 253 -16.18 1.04 -8.99
CA ASN A 253 -16.57 -0.34 -9.17
C ASN A 253 -16.48 -1.09 -7.83
N TYR A 254 -17.23 -2.19 -7.73
CA TYR A 254 -17.46 -2.97 -6.51
C TYR A 254 -17.51 -4.48 -6.81
N GLY A 255 -17.84 -5.27 -5.84
CA GLY A 255 -18.08 -6.71 -6.02
C GLY A 255 -17.02 -7.60 -5.38
N PRO A 256 -17.12 -8.93 -5.55
CA PRO A 256 -16.36 -9.92 -4.79
C PRO A 256 -14.85 -9.93 -5.10
N VAL A 257 -14.42 -9.33 -6.22
CA VAL A 257 -13.00 -9.27 -6.60
C VAL A 257 -12.27 -8.08 -5.98
N VAL A 258 -12.99 -7.17 -5.32
CA VAL A 258 -12.38 -6.05 -4.61
C VAL A 258 -11.81 -6.54 -3.28
N ASP A 259 -10.51 -6.31 -3.04
CA ASP A 259 -9.82 -6.71 -1.82
C ASP A 259 -9.86 -5.66 -0.73
N ILE A 260 -9.79 -4.37 -1.14
CA ILE A 260 -9.60 -3.26 -0.22
C ILE A 260 -10.10 -1.94 -0.82
N TYR A 261 -10.60 -1.04 0.02
CA TYR A 261 -10.83 0.36 -0.31
C TYR A 261 -9.63 1.22 0.08
N ALA A 262 -9.40 2.29 -0.67
CA ALA A 262 -8.43 3.31 -0.31
C ALA A 262 -8.94 4.71 -0.72
N PRO A 263 -8.37 5.81 -0.16
CA PRO A 263 -8.71 7.17 -0.52
C PRO A 263 -8.58 7.43 -2.02
N GLY A 264 -9.68 7.78 -2.69
CA GLY A 264 -9.66 7.98 -4.15
C GLY A 264 -10.48 9.16 -4.64
N SER A 265 -11.23 9.86 -3.77
CA SER A 265 -11.97 11.08 -4.14
C SER A 265 -11.22 12.34 -3.73
N ASN A 266 -11.06 13.30 -4.65
CA ASN A 266 -10.39 14.58 -4.40
C ASN A 266 -8.97 14.42 -3.82
N ILE A 267 -8.15 13.59 -4.44
CA ILE A 267 -6.77 13.34 -4.04
C ILE A 267 -5.85 14.36 -4.70
N THR A 268 -5.09 15.08 -3.88
CA THR A 268 -4.05 16.01 -4.33
C THR A 268 -2.73 15.26 -4.51
N SER A 269 -2.09 15.40 -5.68
CA SER A 269 -0.77 14.84 -5.94
C SER A 269 0.00 15.64 -6.99
N THR A 270 1.21 15.20 -7.33
CA THR A 270 2.05 15.82 -8.35
C THR A 270 1.40 15.80 -9.73
N TRP A 271 1.80 16.73 -10.61
CA TRP A 271 1.25 16.88 -11.96
C TRP A 271 2.33 17.15 -12.98
N HIS A 272 2.11 16.73 -14.24
CA HIS A 272 3.11 16.84 -15.32
C HIS A 272 3.35 18.28 -15.83
N GLY A 273 2.47 19.24 -15.55
CA GLY A 273 2.52 20.58 -16.13
C GLY A 273 3.77 21.41 -15.79
N SER A 274 4.46 21.08 -14.69
CA SER A 274 5.79 21.61 -14.33
C SER A 274 6.44 20.73 -13.26
N ASP A 275 7.72 21.01 -12.93
CA ASP A 275 8.45 20.27 -11.88
C ASP A 275 7.93 20.49 -10.46
N SER A 276 6.94 21.34 -10.28
CA SER A 276 6.29 21.60 -8.99
C SER A 276 4.77 21.68 -9.06
N ALA A 277 4.18 21.31 -10.21
CA ALA A 277 2.74 21.36 -10.39
C ALA A 277 2.05 20.27 -9.57
N THR A 278 0.87 20.59 -9.07
CA THR A 278 -0.04 19.64 -8.41
C THR A 278 -1.41 19.68 -9.07
N ASN A 279 -2.17 18.61 -8.91
CA ASN A 279 -3.55 18.54 -9.36
C ASN A 279 -4.39 17.74 -8.37
N VAL A 280 -5.72 17.95 -8.40
CA VAL A 280 -6.69 17.21 -7.62
C VAL A 280 -7.48 16.31 -8.57
N MET A 281 -7.48 15.02 -8.31
CA MET A 281 -8.19 14.03 -9.12
C MET A 281 -9.04 13.10 -8.27
N SER A 282 -10.03 12.47 -8.90
CA SER A 282 -10.86 11.43 -8.28
C SER A 282 -10.91 10.20 -9.19
N GLY A 283 -10.83 9.01 -8.61
CA GLY A 283 -10.88 7.74 -9.32
C GLY A 283 -10.36 6.60 -8.46
N THR A 284 -10.70 5.38 -8.82
CA THR A 284 -10.00 4.18 -8.31
C THR A 284 -8.52 4.22 -8.68
N SER A 285 -8.17 4.94 -9.75
CA SER A 285 -6.79 5.28 -10.14
C SER A 285 -6.02 6.06 -9.07
N MET A 286 -6.69 6.84 -8.23
CA MET A 286 -6.07 7.61 -7.12
C MET A 286 -6.09 6.81 -5.81
N ALA A 287 -6.99 5.84 -5.68
CA ALA A 287 -7.02 4.90 -4.55
C ALA A 287 -5.88 3.88 -4.64
N THR A 288 -5.66 3.31 -5.81
CA THR A 288 -4.68 2.25 -6.08
C THR A 288 -3.25 2.61 -5.65
N PRO A 289 -2.71 3.81 -5.94
CA PRO A 289 -1.35 4.18 -5.53
C PRO A 289 -1.18 4.31 -4.01
N HIS A 290 -2.23 4.56 -3.23
CA HIS A 290 -2.13 4.47 -1.77
C HIS A 290 -1.83 3.02 -1.35
N VAL A 291 -2.49 2.04 -1.98
CA VAL A 291 -2.25 0.61 -1.71
C VAL A 291 -0.84 0.19 -2.16
N ALA A 292 -0.42 0.62 -3.36
CA ALA A 292 0.95 0.38 -3.85
C ALA A 292 2.01 0.99 -2.91
N GLY A 293 1.75 2.18 -2.38
CA GLY A 293 2.61 2.84 -1.40
C GLY A 293 2.70 2.06 -0.07
N VAL A 294 1.57 1.60 0.48
CA VAL A 294 1.57 0.79 1.71
C VAL A 294 2.22 -0.57 1.46
N ALA A 295 2.05 -1.17 0.29
CA ALA A 295 2.76 -2.37 -0.11
C ALA A 295 4.29 -2.15 -0.15
N ALA A 296 4.74 -0.99 -0.66
CA ALA A 296 6.16 -0.62 -0.64
C ALA A 296 6.69 -0.39 0.78
N LEU A 297 5.91 0.23 1.68
CA LEU A 297 6.29 0.34 3.10
C LEU A 297 6.46 -1.03 3.75
N TYR A 298 5.54 -1.96 3.49
CA TYR A 298 5.60 -3.32 4.01
C TYR A 298 6.80 -4.09 3.48
N LEU A 299 7.04 -4.04 2.16
CA LEU A 299 8.17 -4.71 1.50
C LEU A 299 9.53 -4.18 1.98
N ALA A 300 9.65 -2.91 2.35
CA ALA A 300 10.88 -2.35 2.91
C ALA A 300 11.26 -3.00 4.26
N GLY A 301 10.28 -3.48 5.02
CA GLY A 301 10.49 -4.25 6.25
C GLY A 301 10.50 -5.77 6.05
N HIS A 302 10.02 -6.25 4.90
CA HIS A 302 9.84 -7.67 4.58
C HIS A 302 10.24 -7.93 3.12
N PRO A 303 11.52 -7.78 2.75
CA PRO A 303 11.97 -7.78 1.36
C PRO A 303 11.74 -9.11 0.63
N GLU A 304 11.61 -10.20 1.36
CA GLU A 304 11.35 -11.54 0.82
C GLU A 304 9.87 -11.93 0.77
N ALA A 305 8.97 -11.01 1.19
CA ALA A 305 7.54 -11.31 1.21
C ALA A 305 7.00 -11.50 -0.21
N THR A 306 6.27 -12.59 -0.40
CA THR A 306 5.56 -12.88 -1.65
C THR A 306 4.38 -11.93 -1.86
N PRO A 307 3.90 -11.74 -3.11
CA PRO A 307 2.72 -10.93 -3.38
C PRO A 307 1.48 -11.32 -2.56
N GLY A 308 1.27 -12.62 -2.34
CA GLY A 308 0.17 -13.13 -1.50
C GLY A 308 0.34 -12.77 -0.02
N GLU A 309 1.56 -12.79 0.51
CA GLU A 309 1.85 -12.35 1.89
C GLU A 309 1.65 -10.85 2.05
N VAL A 310 2.06 -10.04 1.07
CA VAL A 310 1.81 -8.60 1.04
C VAL A 310 0.30 -8.34 1.03
N ALA A 311 -0.46 -8.92 0.10
CA ALA A 311 -1.92 -8.77 0.02
C ALA A 311 -2.61 -9.16 1.34
N ALA A 312 -2.20 -10.29 1.93
CA ALA A 312 -2.73 -10.75 3.20
C ALA A 312 -2.36 -9.81 4.37
N ALA A 313 -1.17 -9.22 4.38
CA ALA A 313 -0.76 -8.26 5.41
C ALA A 313 -1.60 -6.97 5.33
N LEU A 314 -1.78 -6.41 4.13
CA LEU A 314 -2.56 -5.21 3.90
C LEU A 314 -4.04 -5.43 4.27
N THR A 315 -4.66 -6.52 3.82
CA THR A 315 -6.07 -6.80 4.07
C THR A 315 -6.37 -7.16 5.53
N ARG A 316 -5.44 -7.82 6.23
CA ARG A 316 -5.55 -8.07 7.69
C ARG A 316 -5.32 -6.81 8.51
N GLY A 317 -4.39 -5.94 8.10
CA GLY A 317 -4.08 -4.68 8.78
C GLY A 317 -5.09 -3.56 8.52
N ALA A 318 -5.97 -3.72 7.54
CA ALA A 318 -6.99 -2.75 7.15
C ALA A 318 -7.99 -2.46 8.27
N THR A 319 -8.57 -1.27 8.28
CA THR A 319 -9.69 -0.92 9.16
C THR A 319 -10.94 -1.64 8.68
N GLN A 320 -11.45 -2.57 9.49
CA GLN A 320 -12.62 -3.37 9.18
C GLN A 320 -13.91 -2.59 9.44
N GLY A 321 -14.91 -2.73 8.55
CA GLY A 321 -16.23 -2.12 8.73
C GLY A 321 -16.24 -0.59 8.57
N ALA A 322 -15.19 -0.01 7.97
CA ALA A 322 -15.05 1.45 7.89
C ALA A 322 -15.96 2.08 6.81
N ILE A 323 -16.23 1.39 5.71
CA ILE A 323 -16.99 1.95 4.59
C ILE A 323 -18.48 1.96 4.91
N SER A 324 -19.07 3.16 5.08
CA SER A 324 -20.42 3.34 5.58
C SER A 324 -21.52 2.84 4.62
N ASN A 325 -21.26 2.84 3.31
CA ASN A 325 -22.19 2.48 2.24
C ASN A 325 -21.59 1.47 1.25
N ALA A 326 -20.74 0.55 1.73
CA ALA A 326 -20.17 -0.48 0.88
C ALA A 326 -21.28 -1.27 0.16
N THR A 327 -21.15 -1.43 -1.15
CA THR A 327 -22.09 -2.23 -1.94
C THR A 327 -22.12 -3.68 -1.44
N PRO A 328 -23.28 -4.30 -1.23
CA PRO A 328 -23.40 -5.68 -0.77
C PRO A 328 -22.55 -6.65 -1.63
N GLY A 329 -21.86 -7.57 -0.97
CA GLY A 329 -20.93 -8.51 -1.63
C GLY A 329 -19.54 -7.96 -1.90
N THR A 330 -19.30 -6.69 -1.60
CA THR A 330 -17.95 -6.08 -1.62
C THR A 330 -17.33 -6.16 -0.23
N THR A 331 -16.00 -6.29 -0.17
CA THR A 331 -15.26 -6.17 1.10
C THR A 331 -15.59 -4.85 1.82
N ASN A 332 -15.50 -4.82 3.15
CA ASN A 332 -15.59 -3.57 3.91
C ASN A 332 -14.29 -3.36 4.71
N LYS A 333 -13.19 -3.22 3.97
CA LYS A 333 -11.84 -3.03 4.49
C LYS A 333 -11.26 -1.74 3.92
N LEU A 334 -10.95 -0.77 4.76
CA LEU A 334 -10.26 0.45 4.34
C LEU A 334 -8.77 0.34 4.64
N LEU A 335 -7.95 0.66 3.66
CA LEU A 335 -6.49 0.64 3.75
C LEU A 335 -5.99 1.35 5.01
N LYS A 336 -5.07 0.70 5.69
CA LYS A 336 -4.30 1.32 6.77
C LYS A 336 -2.83 0.92 6.66
N VAL A 337 -1.94 1.85 7.00
CA VAL A 337 -0.50 1.59 7.07
C VAL A 337 -0.22 0.41 8.00
N VAL A 338 0.44 -0.61 7.49
CA VAL A 338 0.89 -1.78 8.23
C VAL A 338 2.36 -1.62 8.62
N LYS A 339 2.71 -2.11 9.82
CA LYS A 339 4.05 -1.96 10.41
C LYS A 339 4.77 -3.30 10.47
#